data_8d905239b7cf8e8af610c66a8d47324d
#
_entry.id   8d905239b7cf8e8af610c66a8d47324d
#
_cell.length_a   1.000
_cell.length_b   1.000
_cell.length_c   1.000
_cell.angle_alpha   90.00
_cell.angle_beta   90.00
_cell.angle_gamma   90.00
#
_symmetry.space_group_name_H-M   'P 1'
#
loop_
_entity.id
_entity.type
_entity.pdbx_description
1 polymer ?
#
loop_
_entity_poly.entity_id
_entity_poly.type
_entity_poly.pdbx_seq_one_letter_code
_entity_poly.pdbx_strand_id
1 'polypeptide(L)'
;MIKAVFLDYTGTIIEEGGPDGMEMLKRCWKNSDIESMEAMLAYWWKLIKAYEAVSYKESYITEDEIVDRALAECAEKIHLKENFAELHRLCQRFWMYAPAFPDTKEFFDKCSVPIFVISNNGLSYVEEGMRDKDLHPAGIICGDMVRAYKPHEEIFLKALEVSGL
;
A
#
# COMPACT_ATOMS: atom_id res chain seq x y z
N MET A 1 -10.38 -14.91 -25.06
CA MET A 1 -10.16 -13.45 -25.27
C MET A 1 -10.05 -12.80 -23.89
N ILE A 2 -8.99 -12.01 -23.63
CA ILE A 2 -8.86 -11.27 -22.36
C ILE A 2 -9.92 -10.17 -22.32
N LYS A 3 -10.65 -10.06 -21.22
CA LYS A 3 -11.74 -9.10 -21.06
C LYS A 3 -11.37 -7.88 -20.20
N ALA A 4 -10.42 -8.04 -19.27
CA ALA A 4 -9.92 -7.00 -18.40
C ALA A 4 -8.52 -7.34 -17.91
N VAL A 5 -7.81 -6.36 -17.37
CA VAL A 5 -6.55 -6.53 -16.63
C VAL A 5 -6.76 -6.02 -15.22
N PHE A 6 -6.27 -6.78 -14.24
CA PHE A 6 -6.24 -6.38 -12.84
C PHE A 6 -4.78 -6.19 -12.42
N LEU A 7 -4.45 -4.99 -11.95
CA LEU A 7 -3.10 -4.62 -11.52
C LEU A 7 -3.07 -4.41 -10.01
N ASP A 8 -1.97 -4.81 -9.39
CA ASP A 8 -1.62 -4.34 -8.05
C ASP A 8 -1.17 -2.87 -8.11
N TYR A 9 -1.14 -2.18 -6.99
CA TYR A 9 -0.76 -0.78 -6.91
C TYR A 9 0.70 -0.60 -6.53
N THR A 10 1.06 -0.83 -5.26
CA THR A 10 2.43 -0.68 -4.77
C THR A 10 3.33 -1.80 -5.28
N GLY A 11 4.44 -1.46 -5.90
CA GLY A 11 5.35 -2.43 -6.53
C GLY A 11 4.93 -2.85 -7.94
N THR A 12 3.83 -2.30 -8.49
CA THR A 12 3.36 -2.59 -9.85
C THR A 12 3.06 -1.32 -10.62
N ILE A 13 2.23 -0.43 -10.08
CA ILE A 13 1.92 0.89 -10.66
C ILE A 13 2.87 1.94 -10.11
N ILE A 14 3.08 1.96 -8.80
CA ILE A 14 4.02 2.85 -8.12
C ILE A 14 5.22 2.07 -7.58
N GLU A 15 6.37 2.75 -7.49
CA GLU A 15 7.59 2.22 -6.92
C GLU A 15 7.43 1.96 -5.41
N GLU A 16 8.00 0.85 -4.91
CA GLU A 16 8.00 0.51 -3.47
C GLU A 16 8.89 1.43 -2.62
N GLY A 17 9.80 2.15 -3.24
CA GLY A 17 10.83 2.94 -2.57
C GLY A 17 10.73 4.45 -2.79
N GLY A 18 9.56 5.01 -3.01
CA GLY A 18 9.40 6.46 -3.22
C GLY A 18 10.05 7.31 -2.12
N PRO A 19 10.35 8.60 -2.38
CA PRO A 19 11.16 9.43 -1.48
C PRO A 19 10.58 9.56 -0.07
N ASP A 20 9.27 9.68 0.07
CA ASP A 20 8.62 9.77 1.39
C ASP A 20 8.72 8.45 2.17
N GLY A 21 8.54 7.30 1.51
CA GLY A 21 8.69 5.97 2.14
C GLY A 21 10.13 5.70 2.56
N MET A 22 11.09 6.06 1.72
CA MET A 22 12.52 5.93 2.05
C MET A 22 12.93 6.86 3.20
N GLU A 23 12.41 8.08 3.26
CA GLU A 23 12.67 9.00 4.38
C GLU A 23 12.07 8.45 5.69
N MET A 24 10.85 7.91 5.66
CA MET A 24 10.23 7.27 6.83
C MET A 24 11.11 6.14 7.36
N LEU A 25 11.51 5.20 6.50
CA LEU A 25 12.36 4.06 6.89
C LEU A 25 13.72 4.49 7.39
N LYS A 26 14.35 5.50 6.77
CA LYS A 26 15.64 6.05 7.18
C LYS A 26 15.55 6.69 8.57
N ARG A 27 14.49 7.42 8.87
CA ARG A 27 14.25 8.00 10.20
C ARG A 27 14.04 6.89 11.24
N CYS A 28 13.24 5.87 10.92
CA CYS A 28 13.04 4.72 11.79
C CYS A 28 14.37 3.99 12.09
N TRP A 29 15.18 3.73 11.07
CA TRP A 29 16.50 3.12 11.26
C TRP A 29 17.41 3.95 12.15
N LYS A 30 17.57 5.25 11.85
CA LYS A 30 18.52 6.13 12.56
C LYS A 30 18.15 6.38 14.03
N ASN A 31 16.88 6.26 14.38
CA ASN A 31 16.36 6.58 15.70
C ASN A 31 15.85 5.33 16.45
N SER A 32 16.38 4.15 16.12
CA SER A 32 16.09 2.87 16.76
C SER A 32 17.38 2.04 16.93
N ASP A 33 17.24 0.87 17.55
CA ASP A 33 18.35 -0.08 17.76
C ASP A 33 18.61 -1.00 16.56
N ILE A 34 17.90 -0.80 15.44
CA ILE A 34 18.10 -1.61 14.22
C ILE A 34 19.45 -1.27 13.59
N GLU A 35 20.21 -2.30 13.20
CA GLU A 35 21.60 -2.19 12.76
C GLU A 35 21.79 -1.59 11.36
N SER A 36 20.80 -1.71 10.47
CA SER A 36 20.93 -1.26 9.08
C SER A 36 19.58 -0.85 8.47
N MET A 37 19.64 -0.12 7.37
CA MET A 37 18.47 0.26 6.59
C MET A 37 17.74 -0.97 6.01
N GLU A 38 18.50 -1.98 5.58
CA GLU A 38 17.96 -3.24 5.06
C GLU A 38 17.22 -4.02 6.16
N ALA A 39 17.82 -4.09 7.35
CA ALA A 39 17.17 -4.72 8.51
C ALA A 39 15.89 -3.96 8.91
N MET A 40 15.88 -2.63 8.84
CA MET A 40 14.69 -1.83 9.11
C MET A 40 13.58 -2.09 8.09
N LEU A 41 13.91 -2.13 6.81
CA LEU A 41 12.95 -2.46 5.74
C LEU A 41 12.35 -3.84 5.95
N ALA A 42 13.18 -4.86 6.21
CA ALA A 42 12.72 -6.22 6.46
C ALA A 42 11.82 -6.31 7.71
N TYR A 43 12.20 -5.61 8.79
CA TYR A 43 11.43 -5.55 10.03
C TYR A 43 10.07 -4.88 9.81
N TRP A 44 10.04 -3.74 9.12
CA TRP A 44 8.82 -3.01 8.79
C TRP A 44 7.84 -3.87 7.98
N TRP A 45 8.32 -4.48 6.89
CA TRP A 45 7.48 -5.37 6.07
C TRP A 45 6.96 -6.57 6.86
N LYS A 46 7.77 -7.15 7.75
CA LYS A 46 7.32 -8.23 8.63
C LYS A 46 6.16 -7.80 9.53
N LEU A 47 6.23 -6.60 10.10
CA LEU A 47 5.15 -6.05 10.94
C LEU A 47 3.88 -5.82 10.12
N ILE A 48 3.97 -5.13 8.99
CA ILE A 48 2.82 -4.85 8.12
C ILE A 48 2.13 -6.17 7.73
N LYS A 49 2.88 -7.16 7.24
CA LYS A 49 2.33 -8.46 6.85
C LYS A 49 1.70 -9.22 8.01
N ALA A 50 2.27 -9.12 9.21
CA ALA A 50 1.70 -9.77 10.39
C ALA A 50 0.35 -9.16 10.79
N TYR A 51 0.23 -7.82 10.74
CA TYR A 51 -1.03 -7.14 11.01
C TYR A 51 -2.08 -7.37 9.92
N GLU A 52 -1.69 -7.33 8.63
CA GLU A 52 -2.61 -7.68 7.53
C GLU A 52 -3.17 -9.11 7.68
N ALA A 53 -2.32 -10.07 8.05
CA ALA A 53 -2.71 -11.50 8.17
C ALA A 53 -3.79 -11.76 9.23
N VAL A 54 -3.87 -10.94 10.28
CA VAL A 54 -4.87 -11.05 11.35
C VAL A 54 -6.04 -10.07 11.20
N SER A 55 -5.97 -9.18 10.22
CA SER A 55 -6.95 -8.14 9.95
C SER A 55 -8.00 -8.64 8.97
N TYR A 56 -9.14 -9.12 9.49
CA TYR A 56 -10.16 -9.76 8.68
C TYR A 56 -11.56 -9.60 9.29
N LYS A 57 -12.54 -9.22 8.50
CA LYS A 57 -13.96 -9.05 8.88
C LYS A 57 -14.13 -8.19 10.15
N GLU A 58 -14.60 -8.79 11.25
CA GLU A 58 -14.82 -8.06 12.52
C GLU A 58 -13.52 -7.54 13.14
N SER A 59 -12.40 -8.22 12.88
CA SER A 59 -11.06 -7.83 13.33
C SER A 59 -10.31 -6.95 12.34
N TYR A 60 -10.97 -6.54 11.25
CA TYR A 60 -10.34 -5.70 10.25
C TYR A 60 -9.94 -4.34 10.84
N ILE A 61 -8.71 -3.96 10.59
CA ILE A 61 -8.16 -2.63 10.87
C ILE A 61 -7.63 -2.03 9.56
N THR A 62 -7.72 -0.73 9.42
CA THR A 62 -7.28 0.00 8.24
C THR A 62 -5.76 0.02 8.13
N GLU A 63 -5.25 0.34 6.95
CA GLU A 63 -3.81 0.53 6.72
C GLU A 63 -3.22 1.61 7.65
N ASP A 64 -3.95 2.70 7.91
CA ASP A 64 -3.55 3.73 8.87
C ASP A 64 -3.40 3.17 10.28
N GLU A 65 -4.36 2.36 10.74
CA GLU A 65 -4.30 1.70 12.05
C GLU A 65 -3.16 0.68 12.13
N ILE A 66 -2.85 -0.01 11.02
CA ILE A 66 -1.69 -0.92 10.94
C ILE A 66 -0.40 -0.13 11.13
N VAL A 67 -0.24 1.01 10.45
CA VAL A 67 0.95 1.86 10.61
C VAL A 67 1.09 2.36 12.05
N ASP A 68 0.02 2.82 12.67
CA ASP A 68 0.06 3.29 14.07
C ASP A 68 0.48 2.17 15.03
N ARG A 69 -0.05 0.95 14.85
CA ARG A 69 0.35 -0.22 15.65
C ARG A 69 1.80 -0.64 15.38
N ALA A 70 2.22 -0.63 14.13
CA ALA A 70 3.60 -0.96 13.77
C ALA A 70 4.61 0.02 14.38
N LEU A 71 4.30 1.33 14.37
CA LEU A 71 5.14 2.36 15.00
C LEU A 71 5.20 2.18 16.52
N ALA A 72 4.07 1.88 17.16
CA ALA A 72 4.02 1.59 18.60
C ALA A 72 4.86 0.34 18.95
N GLU A 73 4.80 -0.72 18.14
CA GLU A 73 5.61 -1.91 18.32
C GLU A 73 7.11 -1.63 18.08
N CYS A 74 7.45 -0.78 17.10
CA CYS A 74 8.81 -0.32 16.92
C CYS A 74 9.35 0.42 18.15
N ALA A 75 8.53 1.27 18.79
CA ALA A 75 8.94 1.94 20.03
C ALA A 75 9.22 0.94 21.15
N GLU A 76 8.39 -0.09 21.29
CA GLU A 76 8.53 -1.10 22.34
C GLU A 76 9.70 -2.07 22.08
N LYS A 77 9.83 -2.58 20.85
CA LYS A 77 10.73 -3.71 20.55
C LYS A 77 12.11 -3.29 20.08
N ILE A 78 12.22 -2.16 19.40
CA ILE A 78 13.49 -1.65 18.85
C ILE A 78 13.80 -0.23 19.34
N HIS A 79 13.13 0.21 20.38
CA HIS A 79 13.31 1.49 21.05
C HIS A 79 13.28 2.71 20.11
N LEU A 80 12.41 2.68 19.10
CA LEU A 80 12.21 3.79 18.18
C LEU A 80 11.79 5.05 18.93
N LYS A 81 12.54 6.16 18.73
CA LYS A 81 12.27 7.47 19.31
C LYS A 81 12.09 8.49 18.19
N GLU A 82 10.85 8.71 17.79
CA GLU A 82 10.50 9.58 16.67
C GLU A 82 9.10 10.23 16.85
N ASN A 83 8.82 11.23 16.03
CA ASN A 83 7.48 11.78 15.91
C ASN A 83 6.62 10.86 15.04
N PHE A 84 5.76 10.05 15.66
CA PHE A 84 4.94 9.05 14.97
C PHE A 84 3.93 9.67 14.01
N ALA A 85 3.37 10.84 14.34
CA ALA A 85 2.44 11.53 13.44
C ALA A 85 3.12 11.98 12.14
N GLU A 86 4.40 12.36 12.21
CA GLU A 86 5.18 12.70 11.01
C GLU A 86 5.55 11.44 10.21
N LEU A 87 5.95 10.36 10.87
CA LEU A 87 6.24 9.09 10.21
C LEU A 87 5.00 8.52 9.51
N HIS A 88 3.85 8.56 10.18
CA HIS A 88 2.57 8.16 9.60
C HIS A 88 2.25 9.00 8.36
N ARG A 89 2.39 10.33 8.43
CA ARG A 89 2.17 11.21 7.28
C ARG A 89 3.11 10.90 6.12
N LEU A 90 4.36 10.51 6.37
CA LEU A 90 5.27 10.05 5.32
C LEU A 90 4.78 8.76 4.65
N CYS A 91 4.19 7.82 5.40
CA CYS A 91 3.54 6.64 4.83
C CYS A 91 2.36 7.03 3.92
N GLN A 92 1.48 7.91 4.38
CA GLN A 92 0.34 8.40 3.58
C GLN A 92 0.80 9.07 2.29
N ARG A 93 1.82 9.93 2.37
CA ARG A 93 2.42 10.58 1.19
C ARG A 93 3.06 9.57 0.23
N PHE A 94 3.73 8.56 0.77
CA PHE A 94 4.27 7.47 -0.04
C PHE A 94 3.17 6.75 -0.82
N TRP A 95 2.06 6.39 -0.20
CA TRP A 95 0.95 5.72 -0.89
C TRP A 95 0.32 6.58 -1.99
N MET A 96 0.30 7.90 -1.84
CA MET A 96 -0.28 8.81 -2.82
C MET A 96 0.72 9.26 -3.89
N TYR A 97 1.95 9.57 -3.49
CA TYR A 97 2.88 10.36 -4.32
C TYR A 97 4.18 9.65 -4.69
N ALA A 98 4.35 8.35 -4.35
CA ALA A 98 5.47 7.59 -4.88
C ALA A 98 5.45 7.61 -6.43
N PRO A 99 6.62 7.70 -7.09
CA PRO A 99 6.69 7.71 -8.55
C PRO A 99 6.03 6.47 -9.15
N ALA A 100 5.38 6.64 -10.29
CA ALA A 100 4.97 5.50 -11.11
C ALA A 100 6.20 4.88 -11.79
N PHE A 101 6.13 3.57 -12.07
CA PHE A 101 7.12 2.94 -12.93
C PHE A 101 7.11 3.58 -14.33
N PRO A 102 8.28 3.65 -15.02
CA PRO A 102 8.40 4.39 -16.29
C PRO A 102 7.45 3.92 -17.39
N ASP A 103 7.08 2.65 -17.40
CA ASP A 103 6.20 2.03 -18.40
C ASP A 103 4.71 2.11 -18.05
N THR A 104 4.36 2.53 -16.84
CA THR A 104 2.98 2.53 -16.34
C THR A 104 2.05 3.38 -17.22
N LYS A 105 2.42 4.62 -17.51
CA LYS A 105 1.58 5.52 -18.32
C LYS A 105 1.37 4.97 -19.72
N GLU A 106 2.43 4.49 -20.35
CA GLU A 106 2.37 3.89 -21.67
C GLU A 106 1.47 2.65 -21.69
N PHE A 107 1.54 1.81 -20.65
CA PHE A 107 0.66 0.65 -20.52
C PHE A 107 -0.80 1.05 -20.41
N PHE A 108 -1.15 2.04 -19.58
CA PHE A 108 -2.52 2.54 -19.45
C PHE A 108 -3.04 3.10 -20.77
N ASP A 109 -2.23 3.88 -21.48
CA ASP A 109 -2.62 4.53 -22.75
C ASP A 109 -2.80 3.52 -23.91
N LYS A 110 -2.06 2.41 -23.91
CA LYS A 110 -2.09 1.41 -24.99
C LYS A 110 -2.95 0.19 -24.72
N CYS A 111 -3.35 -0.04 -23.47
CA CYS A 111 -4.15 -1.21 -23.11
C CYS A 111 -5.54 -1.12 -23.77
N SER A 112 -5.88 -2.13 -24.57
CA SER A 112 -7.14 -2.19 -25.32
C SER A 112 -8.33 -2.74 -24.53
N VAL A 113 -8.12 -3.17 -23.29
CA VAL A 113 -9.16 -3.69 -22.38
C VAL A 113 -9.19 -2.87 -21.10
N PRO A 114 -10.32 -2.86 -20.37
CA PRO A 114 -10.41 -2.13 -19.10
C PRO A 114 -9.34 -2.57 -18.10
N ILE A 115 -8.71 -1.60 -17.43
CA ILE A 115 -7.75 -1.82 -16.36
C ILE A 115 -8.43 -1.54 -15.02
N PHE A 116 -8.35 -2.49 -14.10
CA PHE A 116 -8.79 -2.36 -12.71
C PHE A 116 -7.59 -2.46 -11.77
N VAL A 117 -7.65 -1.74 -10.66
CA VAL A 117 -6.61 -1.82 -9.62
C VAL A 117 -7.14 -2.62 -8.44
N ILE A 118 -6.35 -3.58 -7.93
CA ILE A 118 -6.65 -4.34 -6.71
C ILE A 118 -5.51 -4.15 -5.72
N SER A 119 -5.77 -3.47 -4.60
CA SER A 119 -4.72 -3.10 -3.64
C SER A 119 -5.09 -3.38 -2.19
N ASN A 120 -4.07 -3.64 -1.36
CA ASN A 120 -4.20 -3.60 0.10
C ASN A 120 -4.17 -2.17 0.64
N ASN A 121 -3.67 -1.20 -0.14
CA ASN A 121 -3.70 0.20 0.26
C ASN A 121 -5.14 0.73 0.40
N GLY A 122 -5.33 1.74 1.25
CA GLY A 122 -6.63 2.38 1.44
C GLY A 122 -7.15 3.04 0.16
N LEU A 123 -8.46 2.91 -0.09
CA LEU A 123 -9.11 3.37 -1.33
C LEU A 123 -8.79 4.84 -1.63
N SER A 124 -8.93 5.72 -0.64
CA SER A 124 -8.70 7.16 -0.82
C SER A 124 -7.26 7.49 -1.24
N TYR A 125 -6.28 6.72 -0.77
CA TYR A 125 -4.87 6.88 -1.13
C TYR A 125 -4.60 6.44 -2.56
N VAL A 126 -5.18 5.31 -2.98
CA VAL A 126 -5.05 4.82 -4.36
C VAL A 126 -5.74 5.75 -5.35
N GLU A 127 -6.94 6.26 -5.02
CA GLU A 127 -7.65 7.24 -5.84
C GLU A 127 -6.84 8.53 -6.02
N GLU A 128 -6.26 9.06 -4.94
CA GLU A 128 -5.39 10.24 -5.02
C GLU A 128 -4.13 9.96 -5.82
N GLY A 129 -3.50 8.80 -5.61
CA GLY A 129 -2.31 8.39 -6.37
C GLY A 129 -2.57 8.25 -7.87
N MET A 130 -3.73 7.74 -8.27
CA MET A 130 -4.14 7.68 -9.67
C MET A 130 -4.36 9.07 -10.25
N ARG A 131 -5.00 9.96 -9.50
CA ARG A 131 -5.23 11.36 -9.89
C ARG A 131 -3.93 12.12 -10.07
N ASP A 132 -3.02 12.00 -9.11
CA ASP A 132 -1.69 12.63 -9.13
C ASP A 132 -0.88 12.26 -10.41
N LYS A 133 -1.06 11.03 -10.89
CA LYS A 133 -0.33 10.49 -12.04
C LYS A 133 -1.09 10.55 -13.37
N ASP A 134 -2.26 11.16 -13.37
CA ASP A 134 -3.16 11.22 -14.55
C ASP A 134 -3.42 9.80 -15.12
N LEU A 135 -3.71 8.83 -14.24
CA LEU A 135 -4.06 7.47 -14.60
C LEU A 135 -5.55 7.23 -14.34
N HIS A 136 -6.24 6.61 -15.29
CA HIS A 136 -7.69 6.45 -15.28
C HIS A 136 -8.10 4.97 -15.35
N PRO A 137 -8.00 4.20 -14.24
CA PRO A 137 -8.51 2.83 -14.21
C PRO A 137 -10.03 2.81 -14.36
N ALA A 138 -10.57 1.71 -14.89
CA ALA A 138 -12.00 1.48 -14.97
C ALA A 138 -12.66 1.24 -13.61
N GLY A 139 -11.88 0.85 -12.61
CA GLY A 139 -12.28 0.72 -11.22
C GLY A 139 -11.10 0.45 -10.30
N ILE A 140 -11.28 0.75 -9.02
CA ILE A 140 -10.30 0.54 -7.96
C ILE A 140 -10.97 -0.30 -6.87
N ILE A 141 -10.32 -1.38 -6.47
CA ILE A 141 -10.78 -2.30 -5.43
C ILE A 141 -9.72 -2.38 -4.34
N CYS A 142 -10.08 -2.03 -3.13
CA CYS A 142 -9.18 -2.00 -1.98
C CYS A 142 -9.71 -2.83 -0.81
N GLY A 143 -8.81 -3.24 0.08
CA GLY A 143 -9.13 -4.09 1.21
C GLY A 143 -10.16 -3.50 2.17
N ASP A 144 -10.18 -2.19 2.34
CA ASP A 144 -11.15 -1.47 3.17
C ASP A 144 -12.60 -1.56 2.64
N MET A 145 -12.81 -1.78 1.33
CA MET A 145 -14.13 -1.98 0.75
C MET A 145 -14.80 -3.30 1.18
N VAL A 146 -14.00 -4.30 1.52
CA VAL A 146 -14.46 -5.67 1.85
C VAL A 146 -14.02 -6.14 3.24
N ARG A 147 -13.32 -5.29 3.99
CA ARG A 147 -12.73 -5.61 5.30
C ARG A 147 -11.86 -6.86 5.27
N ALA A 148 -11.00 -6.95 4.24
CA ALA A 148 -10.07 -8.05 4.03
C ALA A 148 -8.91 -7.59 3.15
N TYR A 149 -7.71 -8.02 3.50
CA TYR A 149 -6.51 -7.81 2.68
C TYR A 149 -6.27 -9.01 1.75
N LYS A 150 -5.57 -8.81 0.64
CA LYS A 150 -5.05 -9.92 -0.16
C LYS A 150 -4.18 -10.82 0.74
N PRO A 151 -4.26 -12.14 0.67
CA PRO A 151 -4.87 -12.95 -0.39
C PRO A 151 -6.31 -13.44 -0.12
N HIS A 152 -7.06 -12.84 0.80
CA HIS A 152 -8.44 -13.23 1.04
C HIS A 152 -9.30 -13.09 -0.22
N GLU A 153 -10.23 -14.05 -0.43
CA GLU A 153 -11.03 -14.13 -1.65
C GLU A 153 -11.99 -12.96 -1.84
N GLU A 154 -12.45 -12.33 -0.77
CA GLU A 154 -13.44 -11.26 -0.80
C GLU A 154 -13.03 -10.08 -1.69
N ILE A 155 -11.73 -9.71 -1.67
CA ILE A 155 -11.24 -8.61 -2.49
C ILE A 155 -11.27 -8.97 -3.99
N PHE A 156 -11.00 -10.24 -4.35
CA PHE A 156 -11.06 -10.72 -5.72
C PHE A 156 -12.49 -10.90 -6.20
N LEU A 157 -13.39 -11.39 -5.35
CA LEU A 157 -14.82 -11.48 -5.66
C LEU A 157 -15.42 -10.09 -5.90
N LYS A 158 -15.02 -9.10 -5.08
CA LYS A 158 -15.41 -7.70 -5.30
C LYS A 158 -14.88 -7.15 -6.62
N ALA A 159 -13.66 -7.52 -6.99
CA ALA A 159 -13.10 -7.12 -8.28
C ALA A 159 -13.89 -7.69 -9.47
N LEU A 160 -14.34 -8.95 -9.40
CA LEU A 160 -15.21 -9.54 -10.41
C LEU A 160 -16.58 -8.85 -10.44
N GLU A 161 -17.18 -8.57 -9.29
CA GLU A 161 -18.44 -7.82 -9.20
C GLU A 161 -18.35 -6.45 -9.87
N VAL A 162 -17.33 -5.66 -9.52
CA VAL A 162 -17.12 -4.30 -10.03
C VAL A 162 -16.82 -4.30 -11.54
N SER A 163 -16.09 -5.31 -12.02
CA SER A 163 -15.75 -5.43 -13.45
C SER A 163 -16.86 -6.03 -14.30
N GLY A 164 -17.89 -6.63 -13.69
CA GLY A 164 -18.96 -7.32 -14.41
C GLY A 164 -18.54 -8.63 -15.08
N LEU A 165 -17.52 -9.30 -14.55
CA LEU A 165 -16.94 -10.55 -15.08
C LEU A 165 -17.39 -11.77 -14.28
#